data_a77522780786950aedf0b45a6f5964f8
#
_entry.id   a77522780786950aedf0b45a6f5964f8
#
_cell.length_a   1.000
_cell.length_b   1.000
_cell.length_c   1.000
_cell.angle_alpha   90.00
_cell.angle_beta   90.00
_cell.angle_gamma   90.00
#
_symmetry.space_group_name_H-M   'P 1'
#
loop_
_entity.id
_entity.type
_entity.pdbx_description
1 polymer ?
#
loop_
_entity_poly.entity_id
_entity_poly.type
_entity_poly.pdbx_seq_one_letter_code
_entity_poly.pdbx_strand_id
1 'polypeptide(L)'
;TKINVKYMSKEYAFSILEIVNERLGNYLKAYYVNNNSIEIISSKINKALAIYEIMNLNNIDKNNVYTVGDGYSDIDMIKEFNGYGMKESINEIKNLAIGQVDSVSDLIKMII
;
A
#
# COMPACT_ATOMS: atom_id res chain seq x y z
N THR A 1 6.79 9.29 11.14
CA THR A 1 8.10 8.65 11.37
C THR A 1 8.09 7.22 10.89
N LYS A 2 9.11 6.83 10.15
CA LYS A 2 9.28 5.46 9.71
C LYS A 2 10.72 5.00 9.91
N ILE A 3 10.88 3.70 10.11
CA ILE A 3 12.20 3.08 10.24
C ILE A 3 12.42 2.24 8.99
N ASN A 4 13.54 2.47 8.32
CA ASN A 4 13.94 1.66 7.17
C ASN A 4 15.10 0.76 7.60
N VAL A 5 14.93 -0.54 7.41
CA VAL A 5 15.93 -1.54 7.80
C VAL A 5 16.42 -2.25 6.55
N LYS A 6 17.71 -2.11 6.27
CA LYS A 6 18.36 -2.88 5.21
C LYS A 6 18.79 -4.23 5.75
N TYR A 7 18.61 -5.27 4.99
CA TYR A 7 18.98 -6.62 5.41
C TYR A 7 19.87 -7.31 4.37
N MET A 8 20.67 -8.25 4.86
CA MET A 8 21.60 -9.01 4.02
C MET A 8 21.05 -10.39 3.63
N SER A 9 20.03 -10.88 4.33
CA SER A 9 19.41 -12.14 4.00
C SER A 9 17.89 -12.09 4.14
N LYS A 10 17.19 -12.85 3.30
CA LYS A 10 15.72 -12.93 3.36
C LYS A 10 15.23 -13.57 4.64
N GLU A 11 16.03 -14.42 5.27
CA GLU A 11 15.66 -15.07 6.54
C GLU A 11 15.55 -14.05 7.66
N TYR A 12 16.49 -13.10 7.75
CA TYR A 12 16.41 -12.02 8.72
C TYR A 12 15.22 -11.11 8.43
N ALA A 13 14.99 -10.81 7.17
CA ALA A 13 13.86 -9.97 6.79
C ALA A 13 12.54 -10.61 7.20
N PHE A 14 12.38 -11.89 6.91
CA PHE A 14 11.18 -12.62 7.29
C PHE A 14 10.98 -12.64 8.81
N SER A 15 12.05 -12.85 9.56
CA SER A 15 12.00 -12.85 11.03
C SER A 15 11.56 -11.49 11.58
N ILE A 16 12.07 -10.39 11.01
CA ILE A 16 11.69 -9.04 11.43
C ILE A 16 10.21 -8.78 11.13
N LEU A 17 9.76 -9.14 9.93
CA LEU A 17 8.36 -8.99 9.56
C LEU A 17 7.44 -9.77 10.50
N GLU A 18 7.79 -11.00 10.80
CA GLU A 18 7.01 -11.85 11.67
C GLU A 18 6.91 -11.28 13.08
N ILE A 19 8.05 -10.88 13.66
CA ILE A 19 8.09 -10.31 15.01
C ILE A 19 7.27 -9.03 15.08
N VAL A 20 7.46 -8.11 14.15
CA VAL A 20 6.75 -6.82 14.16
C VAL A 20 5.26 -7.02 13.97
N ASN A 21 4.85 -7.77 12.94
CA ASN A 21 3.44 -7.88 12.59
C ASN A 21 2.66 -8.77 13.57
N GLU A 22 3.28 -9.80 14.13
CA GLU A 22 2.60 -10.69 15.09
C GLU A 22 2.64 -10.19 16.52
N ARG A 23 3.79 -9.70 16.99
CA ARG A 23 3.95 -9.29 18.38
C ARG A 23 3.64 -7.84 18.63
N LEU A 24 3.89 -6.98 17.65
CA LEU A 24 3.75 -5.53 17.77
C LEU A 24 2.69 -4.98 16.82
N GLY A 25 1.88 -5.84 16.21
CA GLY A 25 0.91 -5.47 15.17
C GLY A 25 -0.13 -4.43 15.59
N ASN A 26 -0.41 -4.33 16.90
CA ASN A 26 -1.31 -3.29 17.41
C ASN A 26 -0.69 -1.89 17.34
N TYR A 27 0.63 -1.80 17.25
CA TYR A 27 1.37 -0.53 17.26
C TYR A 27 2.14 -0.26 15.98
N LEU A 28 2.68 -1.31 15.39
CA LEU A 28 3.61 -1.21 14.26
C LEU A 28 3.20 -2.15 13.13
N LYS A 29 3.59 -1.77 11.93
CA LYS A 29 3.41 -2.57 10.73
C LYS A 29 4.73 -2.57 9.96
N ALA A 30 5.14 -3.75 9.49
CA ALA A 30 6.35 -3.92 8.70
C ALA A 30 6.03 -4.54 7.35
N TYR A 31 6.70 -4.10 6.30
CA TYR A 31 6.54 -4.64 4.96
C TYR A 31 7.83 -4.46 4.13
N TYR A 32 7.96 -5.28 3.10
CA TYR A 32 9.08 -5.15 2.17
C TYR A 32 8.92 -3.90 1.31
N VAL A 33 10.02 -3.16 1.14
CA VAL A 33 10.05 -2.00 0.25
C VAL A 33 10.66 -2.38 -1.10
N ASN A 34 11.71 -3.19 -1.05
CA ASN A 34 12.37 -3.73 -2.24
C ASN A 34 13.08 -5.02 -1.85
N ASN A 35 14.00 -5.49 -2.69
CA ASN A 35 14.66 -6.77 -2.45
C ASN A 35 15.62 -6.79 -1.25
N ASN A 36 15.89 -5.65 -0.62
CA ASN A 36 16.90 -5.58 0.43
C ASN A 36 16.52 -4.70 1.63
N SER A 37 15.27 -4.26 1.74
CA SER A 37 14.86 -3.43 2.88
C SER A 37 13.43 -3.66 3.32
N ILE A 38 13.21 -3.36 4.58
CA ILE A 38 11.90 -3.40 5.24
C ILE A 38 11.61 -2.01 5.77
N GLU A 39 10.37 -1.58 5.66
CA GLU A 39 9.89 -0.35 6.28
C GLU A 39 8.99 -0.72 7.44
N ILE A 40 9.19 -0.03 8.57
CA ILE A 40 8.38 -0.19 9.78
C ILE A 40 7.71 1.15 10.06
N ILE A 41 6.39 1.14 10.15
CA ILE A 41 5.59 2.35 10.39
C ILE A 41 4.57 2.09 11.49
N SER A 42 3.91 3.16 11.95
CA SER A 42 2.77 3.01 12.85
C SER A 42 1.64 2.26 12.16
N SER A 43 1.04 1.30 12.85
CA SER A 43 -0.12 0.56 12.32
C SER A 43 -1.36 1.42 12.13
N LYS A 44 -1.38 2.63 12.73
CA LYS A 44 -2.47 3.59 12.58
C LYS A 44 -2.36 4.44 11.32
N ILE A 45 -1.22 4.40 10.64
CA ILE A 45 -0.98 5.15 9.42
C ILE A 45 -1.16 4.22 8.23
N ASN A 46 -2.10 4.55 7.35
CA ASN A 46 -2.20 3.92 6.04
C ASN A 46 -2.80 4.90 5.03
N LYS A 47 -2.61 4.61 3.76
CA LYS A 47 -3.05 5.49 2.68
C LYS A 47 -4.56 5.58 2.57
N ALA A 48 -5.27 4.50 2.90
CA ALA A 48 -6.74 4.50 2.86
C ALA A 48 -7.33 5.49 3.88
N LEU A 49 -6.81 5.50 5.11
CA LEU A 49 -7.28 6.43 6.14
C LEU A 49 -7.03 7.88 5.74
N ALA A 50 -5.87 8.17 5.15
CA ALA A 50 -5.56 9.51 4.65
C ALA A 50 -6.54 9.95 3.57
N ILE A 51 -6.90 9.05 2.66
CA ILE A 51 -7.87 9.34 1.62
C ILE A 51 -9.25 9.61 2.21
N TYR A 52 -9.70 8.84 3.21
CA TYR A 52 -10.96 9.09 3.89
C TYR A 52 -11.01 10.48 4.52
N GLU A 53 -9.91 10.95 5.11
CA GLU A 53 -9.85 12.31 5.65
C GLU A 53 -10.04 13.35 4.56
N ILE A 54 -9.36 13.19 3.43
CA ILE A 54 -9.51 14.12 2.30
C ILE A 54 -10.94 14.10 1.77
N MET A 55 -11.55 12.94 1.67
CA MET A 55 -12.95 12.80 1.25
C MET A 55 -13.90 13.56 2.17
N ASN A 56 -13.72 13.41 3.48
CA ASN A 56 -14.56 14.08 4.46
C ASN A 56 -14.43 15.60 4.40
N LEU A 57 -13.22 16.10 4.20
CA LEU A 57 -12.97 17.54 4.10
C LEU A 57 -13.55 18.17 2.83
N ASN A 58 -13.72 17.38 1.77
CA ASN A 58 -14.14 17.88 0.46
C ASN A 58 -15.47 17.32 -0.02
N ASN A 59 -16.17 16.57 0.82
CA ASN A 59 -17.45 15.93 0.50
C ASN A 59 -17.39 15.07 -0.78
N ILE A 60 -16.34 14.27 -0.90
CA ILE A 60 -16.13 13.38 -2.04
C ILE A 60 -16.78 12.03 -1.77
N ASP A 61 -17.58 11.54 -2.72
CA ASP A 61 -18.18 10.21 -2.65
C ASP A 61 -17.13 9.13 -2.93
N LYS A 62 -17.17 8.04 -2.18
CA LYS A 62 -16.26 6.92 -2.32
C LYS A 62 -16.21 6.37 -3.76
N ASN A 63 -17.33 6.34 -4.45
CA ASN A 63 -17.42 5.85 -5.83
C ASN A 63 -16.65 6.72 -6.82
N ASN A 64 -16.30 7.94 -6.45
CA ASN A 64 -15.53 8.86 -7.27
C ASN A 64 -14.05 8.86 -6.95
N VAL A 65 -13.59 7.95 -6.08
CA VAL A 65 -12.17 7.83 -5.72
C VAL A 65 -11.55 6.68 -6.46
N TYR A 66 -10.47 6.96 -7.18
CA TYR A 66 -9.68 5.99 -7.90
C TYR A 66 -8.28 5.97 -7.32
N THR A 67 -7.73 4.79 -7.11
CA THR A 67 -6.40 4.63 -6.55
C THR A 67 -5.53 3.80 -7.47
N VAL A 68 -4.24 4.04 -7.44
CA VAL A 68 -3.27 3.28 -8.21
C VAL A 68 -2.01 3.06 -7.37
N GLY A 69 -1.44 1.88 -7.47
CA GLY A 69 -0.27 1.55 -6.68
C GLY A 69 0.44 0.31 -7.18
N ASP A 70 1.59 0.02 -6.58
CA ASP A 70 2.44 -1.09 -7.01
C ASP A 70 3.04 -1.91 -5.86
N GLY A 71 3.05 -1.41 -4.65
CA GLY A 71 3.76 -2.01 -3.53
C GLY A 71 2.88 -2.32 -2.32
N TYR A 72 3.51 -2.91 -1.31
CA TYR A 72 2.81 -3.34 -0.10
C TYR A 72 2.12 -2.20 0.65
N SER A 73 2.69 -1.00 0.63
CA SER A 73 2.08 0.16 1.31
C SER A 73 0.82 0.66 0.62
N ASP A 74 0.52 0.19 -0.58
CA ASP A 74 -0.64 0.62 -1.37
C ASP A 74 -1.84 -0.32 -1.21
N ILE A 75 -1.65 -1.49 -0.60
CA ILE A 75 -2.68 -2.54 -0.52
C ILE A 75 -3.99 -2.00 0.06
N ASP A 76 -3.93 -1.27 1.17
CA ASP A 76 -5.14 -0.79 1.84
C ASP A 76 -5.97 0.14 0.96
N MET A 77 -5.32 1.07 0.26
CA MET A 77 -6.06 2.00 -0.63
C MET A 77 -6.57 1.32 -1.89
N ILE A 78 -5.83 0.34 -2.42
CA ILE A 78 -6.28 -0.42 -3.60
C ILE A 78 -7.51 -1.25 -3.25
N LYS A 79 -7.50 -1.88 -2.09
CA LYS A 79 -8.60 -2.71 -1.61
C LYS A 79 -9.86 -1.90 -1.31
N GLU A 80 -9.69 -0.71 -0.75
CA GLU A 80 -10.79 0.09 -0.22
C GLU A 80 -11.54 0.90 -1.28
N PHE A 81 -10.85 1.34 -2.32
CA PHE A 81 -11.40 2.22 -3.36
C PHE A 81 -11.38 1.54 -4.73
N ASN A 82 -11.69 2.29 -5.79
CA ASN A 82 -11.56 1.79 -7.16
C ASN A 82 -10.08 1.64 -7.49
N GLY A 83 -9.49 0.54 -7.09
CA GLY A 83 -8.05 0.34 -7.08
C GLY A 83 -7.50 -0.31 -8.34
N TYR A 84 -6.48 0.31 -8.90
CA TYR A 84 -5.75 -0.19 -10.07
C TYR A 84 -4.31 -0.49 -9.71
N GLY A 85 -3.79 -1.58 -10.25
CA GLY A 85 -2.39 -1.95 -10.08
C GLY A 85 -1.56 -1.46 -11.26
N MET A 86 -0.33 -1.04 -10.96
CA MET A 86 0.66 -0.81 -12.01
C MET A 86 1.08 -2.15 -12.60
N LYS A 87 1.55 -2.13 -13.85
CA LYS A 87 1.99 -3.35 -14.56
C LYS A 87 3.03 -4.14 -13.77
N GLU A 88 3.94 -3.44 -13.12
CA GLU A 88 5.04 -4.05 -12.34
C GLU A 88 4.68 -4.19 -10.84
N SER A 89 3.41 -4.20 -10.51
CA SER A 89 3.00 -4.32 -9.10
C SER A 89 3.20 -5.73 -8.54
N ILE A 90 3.24 -5.80 -7.21
CA ILE A 90 3.32 -7.08 -6.50
C ILE A 90 2.05 -7.92 -6.74
N ASN A 91 2.15 -9.22 -6.52
CA ASN A 91 1.03 -10.13 -6.78
C ASN A 91 -0.21 -9.81 -5.95
N GLU A 92 -0.05 -9.38 -4.72
CA GLU A 92 -1.15 -8.99 -3.84
C GLU A 92 -1.96 -7.85 -4.45
N ILE A 93 -1.31 -6.86 -5.04
CA ILE A 93 -1.97 -5.76 -5.74
C ILE A 93 -2.68 -6.28 -6.99
N LYS A 94 -2.03 -7.12 -7.78
CA LYS A 94 -2.64 -7.70 -8.99
C LYS A 94 -3.90 -8.48 -8.68
N ASN A 95 -3.94 -9.17 -7.55
CA ASN A 95 -5.10 -9.95 -7.13
C ASN A 95 -6.25 -9.10 -6.60
N LEU A 96 -5.97 -7.97 -5.95
CA LEU A 96 -6.96 -7.09 -5.34
C LEU A 96 -7.50 -6.03 -6.29
N ALA A 97 -6.69 -5.61 -7.25
CA ALA A 97 -7.02 -4.50 -8.15
C ALA A 97 -8.17 -4.88 -9.10
N ILE A 98 -8.99 -3.90 -9.44
CA ILE A 98 -10.07 -4.07 -10.42
C ILE A 98 -9.56 -3.98 -11.85
N GLY A 99 -8.34 -3.51 -12.04
CA GLY A 99 -7.70 -3.43 -13.35
C GLY A 99 -6.23 -3.09 -13.22
N GLN A 100 -5.55 -3.02 -14.36
CA GLN A 100 -4.12 -2.75 -14.44
C GLN A 100 -3.87 -1.62 -15.43
N VAL A 101 -2.92 -0.75 -15.11
CA VAL A 101 -2.53 0.37 -15.97
C VAL A 101 -1.00 0.45 -16.07
N ASP A 102 -0.52 1.01 -17.16
CA ASP A 102 0.92 1.21 -17.36
C ASP A 102 1.41 2.50 -16.71
N SER A 103 0.53 3.46 -16.50
CA SER A 103 0.86 4.75 -15.88
C SER A 103 -0.36 5.38 -15.24
N VAL A 104 -0.12 6.35 -14.36
CA VAL A 104 -1.19 7.17 -13.77
C VAL A 104 -1.95 7.94 -14.85
N SER A 105 -1.24 8.41 -15.86
CA SER A 105 -1.83 9.10 -17.01
C SER A 105 -2.86 8.22 -17.74
N ASP A 106 -2.56 6.94 -17.91
CA ASP A 106 -3.48 5.99 -18.55
C ASP A 106 -4.75 5.82 -17.73
N LEU A 107 -4.63 5.75 -16.40
CA LEU A 107 -5.80 5.67 -15.53
C LEU A 107 -6.67 6.92 -15.68
N ILE A 108 -6.07 8.09 -15.67
CA ILE A 108 -6.80 9.37 -15.82
C ILE A 108 -7.57 9.37 -17.14
N LYS A 109 -6.97 8.93 -18.21
CA LYS A 109 -7.65 8.85 -19.53
C LYS A 109 -8.83 7.89 -19.54
N MET A 110 -8.77 6.82 -18.76
CA MET A 110 -9.85 5.85 -18.66
C MET A 110 -11.07 6.41 -17.94
N ILE A 111 -10.88 7.27 -16.94
CA ILE A 111 -11.96 7.76 -16.08
C ILE A 111 -12.52 9.13 -16.52
N ILE A 112 -11.84 9.80 -17.43
CA ILE A 112 -12.36 11.03 -18.05
C ILE A 112 -13.19 10.66 -19.30
#